data_2a7e76df29e6921a4178ffc481b9380c
#
_entry.id   2a7e76df29e6921a4178ffc481b9380c
#
_cell.length_a   1.000
_cell.length_b   1.000
_cell.length_c   1.000
_cell.angle_alpha   90.00
_cell.angle_beta   90.00
_cell.angle_gamma   90.00
#
_symmetry.space_group_name_H-M   'P 1'
#
loop_
_entity.id
_entity.type
_entity.pdbx_description
1 polymer ?
#
loop_
_entity_poly.entity_id
_entity_poly.type
_entity_poly.pdbx_seq_one_letter_code
_entity_poly.pdbx_strand_id
1 'polypeptide(L)'
;MNQFFRVAALAAFALTAQACATRPPVPSAASTTPFVAERDLVGASVARGEFRAITGVRRAFTAQLNGTWDGVTLTLVEDFAYDDGERDRKTWHLRRTGPGRFTGTREDVVGEAQGYQDGDVFRLEYDVMLPTENGRGRKVRFRDVLALRADGDILNNATVGWYGFRVGSVSLVIERE
;
A
#
# COMPACT_ATOMS: atom_id res chain seq x y z
N MET A 1 -36.44 -17.80 -56.76
CA MET A 1 -36.11 -18.84 -55.78
C MET A 1 -35.11 -18.22 -54.81
N ASN A 2 -35.61 -17.75 -53.65
CA ASN A 2 -34.92 -16.83 -52.72
C ASN A 2 -34.06 -17.59 -51.73
N GLN A 3 -32.80 -17.30 -51.69
CA GLN A 3 -31.94 -17.76 -50.60
C GLN A 3 -31.67 -16.57 -49.65
N PHE A 4 -32.25 -16.65 -48.47
CA PHE A 4 -32.01 -15.73 -47.37
C PHE A 4 -30.67 -16.12 -46.66
N PHE A 5 -29.64 -15.33 -46.84
CA PHE A 5 -28.45 -15.41 -46.00
C PHE A 5 -28.74 -14.74 -44.66
N ARG A 6 -28.89 -15.55 -43.62
CA ARG A 6 -28.88 -15.08 -42.23
C ARG A 6 -27.45 -14.90 -41.76
N VAL A 7 -27.01 -13.67 -41.69
CA VAL A 7 -25.76 -13.31 -41.01
C VAL A 7 -26.05 -13.31 -39.52
N ALA A 8 -25.56 -14.35 -38.82
CA ALA A 8 -25.54 -14.37 -37.37
C ALA A 8 -24.34 -13.56 -36.89
N ALA A 9 -24.59 -12.34 -36.40
CA ALA A 9 -23.57 -11.53 -35.72
C ALA A 9 -23.32 -12.15 -34.35
N LEU A 10 -22.21 -12.87 -34.17
CA LEU A 10 -21.68 -13.26 -32.89
C LEU A 10 -21.08 -12.01 -32.24
N ALA A 11 -21.80 -11.40 -31.30
CA ALA A 11 -21.28 -10.41 -30.39
C ALA A 11 -20.38 -11.14 -29.38
N ALA A 12 -19.08 -11.17 -29.63
CA ALA A 12 -18.08 -11.60 -28.66
C ALA A 12 -18.00 -10.55 -27.53
N PHE A 13 -18.70 -10.83 -26.43
CA PHE A 13 -18.53 -10.10 -25.18
C PHE A 13 -17.15 -10.47 -24.62
N ALA A 14 -16.15 -9.65 -24.89
CA ALA A 14 -14.88 -9.74 -24.22
C ALA A 14 -15.09 -9.34 -22.75
N LEU A 15 -15.31 -10.32 -21.87
CA LEU A 15 -15.14 -10.15 -20.44
C LEU A 15 -13.64 -9.89 -20.20
N THR A 16 -13.27 -8.63 -20.17
CA THR A 16 -11.96 -8.22 -19.64
C THR A 16 -12.01 -8.49 -18.14
N ALA A 17 -11.52 -9.67 -17.73
CA ALA A 17 -11.25 -9.94 -16.34
C ALA A 17 -10.17 -8.95 -15.86
N GLN A 18 -10.59 -7.83 -15.30
CA GLN A 18 -9.71 -6.89 -14.62
C GLN A 18 -9.31 -7.46 -13.25
N ALA A 19 -8.62 -8.59 -13.25
CA ALA A 19 -7.94 -9.14 -12.09
C ALA A 19 -6.55 -8.48 -11.92
N CYS A 20 -6.37 -7.26 -12.40
CA CYS A 20 -5.19 -6.49 -12.09
C CYS A 20 -5.20 -6.22 -10.59
N ALA A 21 -4.07 -6.47 -9.91
CA ALA A 21 -3.82 -5.96 -8.56
C ALA A 21 -3.90 -4.43 -8.63
N THR A 22 -5.12 -3.93 -8.58
CA THR A 22 -5.46 -2.53 -8.78
C THR A 22 -4.89 -1.72 -7.64
N ARG A 23 -4.49 -0.50 -7.92
CA ARG A 23 -4.18 0.49 -6.88
C ARG A 23 -5.37 0.58 -5.93
N PRO A 24 -5.12 0.65 -4.60
CA PRO A 24 -6.24 0.83 -3.69
C PRO A 24 -6.94 2.16 -3.99
N PRO A 25 -8.28 2.21 -3.89
CA PRO A 25 -9.01 3.47 -3.98
C PRO A 25 -8.60 4.39 -2.83
N VAL A 26 -8.76 5.70 -3.02
CA VAL A 26 -8.65 6.67 -1.93
C VAL A 26 -9.68 6.30 -0.86
N PRO A 27 -9.29 6.26 0.43
CA PRO A 27 -10.23 5.98 1.52
C PRO A 27 -11.41 6.96 1.50
N SER A 28 -12.62 6.47 1.68
CA SER A 28 -13.83 7.32 1.65
C SER A 28 -13.89 8.36 2.78
N ALA A 29 -13.17 8.12 3.88
CA ALA A 29 -13.02 9.05 5.00
C ALA A 29 -11.87 10.05 4.83
N ALA A 30 -11.17 10.04 3.67
CA ALA A 30 -10.10 11.00 3.39
C ALA A 30 -10.70 12.42 3.26
N SER A 31 -9.97 13.39 3.81
CA SER A 31 -10.25 14.81 3.62
C SER A 31 -9.67 15.31 2.28
N THR A 32 -10.04 16.52 1.90
CA THR A 32 -9.42 17.22 0.75
C THR A 32 -8.13 17.96 1.12
N THR A 33 -7.67 17.84 2.37
CA THR A 33 -6.37 18.37 2.78
C THR A 33 -5.27 17.46 2.24
N PRO A 34 -4.31 17.98 1.45
CA PRO A 34 -3.25 17.15 0.90
C PRO A 34 -2.38 16.52 2.00
N PHE A 35 -2.22 15.22 1.93
CA PHE A 35 -1.22 14.50 2.71
C PHE A 35 0.18 14.78 2.12
N VAL A 36 1.14 15.11 2.97
CA VAL A 36 2.53 15.40 2.58
C VAL A 36 3.46 14.54 3.44
N ALA A 37 4.15 13.56 2.85
CA ALA A 37 4.91 12.55 3.58
C ALA A 37 5.94 13.15 4.55
N GLU A 38 6.73 14.12 4.09
CA GLU A 38 7.78 14.78 4.88
C GLU A 38 7.28 15.78 5.92
N ARG A 39 5.98 16.00 6.01
CA ARG A 39 5.32 16.79 7.05
C ARG A 39 4.52 15.89 7.98
N ASP A 40 3.72 14.99 7.42
CA ASP A 40 2.67 14.30 8.16
C ASP A 40 3.15 13.01 8.82
N LEU A 41 4.28 12.44 8.37
CA LEU A 41 4.91 11.28 9.01
C LEU A 41 6.06 11.65 9.96
N VAL A 42 6.31 12.94 10.20
CA VAL A 42 7.33 13.39 11.14
C VAL A 42 6.77 13.43 12.56
N GLY A 43 7.59 12.99 13.52
CA GLY A 43 7.22 12.89 14.93
C GLY A 43 6.80 11.49 15.34
N ALA A 44 6.31 11.38 16.58
CA ALA A 44 5.79 10.15 17.15
C ALA A 44 4.33 9.96 16.75
N SER A 45 3.96 8.72 16.46
CA SER A 45 2.58 8.34 16.15
C SER A 45 2.35 6.84 16.39
N VAL A 46 1.09 6.43 16.46
CA VAL A 46 0.70 5.04 16.66
C VAL A 46 -0.18 4.58 15.50
N ALA A 47 0.26 3.54 14.81
CA ALA A 47 -0.55 2.88 13.78
C ALA A 47 -1.29 1.68 14.37
N ARG A 48 -2.57 1.53 14.04
CA ARG A 48 -3.38 0.34 14.32
C ARG A 48 -4.00 -0.17 13.05
N GLY A 49 -3.80 -1.44 12.74
CA GLY A 49 -4.26 -1.99 11.48
C GLY A 49 -4.36 -3.50 11.44
N GLU A 50 -4.77 -3.98 10.29
CA GLU A 50 -4.95 -5.40 10.02
C GLU A 50 -4.50 -5.73 8.59
N PHE A 51 -3.78 -6.82 8.44
CA PHE A 51 -3.59 -7.52 7.17
C PHE A 51 -4.72 -8.54 6.99
N ARG A 52 -5.26 -8.61 5.76
CA ARG A 52 -6.27 -9.59 5.35
C ARG A 52 -5.85 -10.29 4.07
N ALA A 53 -5.65 -11.61 4.12
CA ALA A 53 -5.46 -12.42 2.93
C ALA A 53 -6.79 -12.80 2.29
N ILE A 54 -6.81 -13.02 0.97
CA ILE A 54 -8.00 -13.52 0.26
C ILE A 54 -8.44 -14.91 0.73
N THR A 55 -7.55 -15.66 1.39
CA THR A 55 -7.81 -16.97 1.99
C THR A 55 -8.58 -16.88 3.32
N GLY A 56 -8.86 -15.66 3.81
CA GLY A 56 -9.56 -15.41 5.07
C GLY A 56 -8.63 -15.23 6.28
N VAL A 57 -7.32 -15.45 6.13
CA VAL A 57 -6.35 -15.17 7.19
C VAL A 57 -6.35 -13.68 7.50
N ARG A 58 -6.39 -13.34 8.80
CA ARG A 58 -6.30 -11.98 9.33
C ARG A 58 -5.19 -11.92 10.36
N ARG A 59 -4.49 -10.79 10.40
CA ARG A 59 -3.44 -10.53 11.37
C ARG A 59 -3.49 -9.06 11.75
N ALA A 60 -3.92 -8.78 12.98
CA ALA A 60 -3.95 -7.44 13.52
C ALA A 60 -2.56 -7.04 14.05
N PHE A 61 -2.29 -5.75 14.06
CA PHE A 61 -1.06 -5.20 14.59
C PHE A 61 -1.25 -3.78 15.12
N THR A 62 -0.35 -3.41 16.03
CA THR A 62 -0.08 -2.03 16.43
C THR A 62 1.39 -1.74 16.11
N ALA A 63 1.68 -0.54 15.62
CA ALA A 63 3.07 -0.12 15.41
C ALA A 63 3.31 1.26 16.05
N GLN A 64 4.41 1.37 16.80
CA GLN A 64 4.93 2.68 17.22
C GLN A 64 5.78 3.23 16.07
N LEU A 65 5.48 4.45 15.66
CA LEU A 65 6.12 5.11 14.54
C LEU A 65 6.92 6.31 15.05
N ASN A 66 8.11 6.52 14.50
CA ASN A 66 8.90 7.71 14.75
C ASN A 66 9.54 8.18 13.45
N GLY A 67 9.06 9.30 12.93
CA GLY A 67 9.52 9.89 11.69
C GLY A 67 10.43 11.09 11.91
N THR A 68 11.50 11.17 11.11
CA THR A 68 12.40 12.33 11.06
C THR A 68 12.65 12.76 9.63
N TRP A 69 12.74 14.08 9.40
CA TRP A 69 13.02 14.66 8.09
C TRP A 69 14.29 15.52 8.15
N ASP A 70 15.29 15.23 7.32
CA ASP A 70 16.56 15.95 7.29
C ASP A 70 16.64 17.02 6.17
N GLY A 71 15.54 17.27 5.47
CA GLY A 71 15.46 18.15 4.29
C GLY A 71 15.54 17.41 2.96
N VAL A 72 15.99 16.16 2.95
CA VAL A 72 16.12 15.30 1.76
C VAL A 72 15.50 13.92 1.96
N THR A 73 15.68 13.33 3.13
CA THR A 73 15.27 11.96 3.45
C THR A 73 14.32 11.93 4.64
N LEU A 74 13.17 11.30 4.46
CA LEU A 74 12.28 10.89 5.55
C LEU A 74 12.72 9.52 6.04
N THR A 75 13.17 9.46 7.29
CA THR A 75 13.43 8.21 8.00
C THR A 75 12.25 7.92 8.92
N LEU A 76 11.56 6.79 8.70
CA LEU A 76 10.42 6.37 9.52
C LEU A 76 10.74 5.00 10.14
N VAL A 77 10.93 4.99 11.46
CA VAL A 77 11.10 3.75 12.23
C VAL A 77 9.74 3.26 12.66
N GLU A 78 9.46 1.97 12.44
CA GLU A 78 8.20 1.30 12.72
C GLU A 78 8.46 0.08 13.63
N ASP A 79 7.99 0.11 14.87
CA ASP A 79 8.08 -0.98 15.84
C ASP A 79 6.74 -1.71 15.93
N PHE A 80 6.62 -2.85 15.26
CA PHE A 80 5.41 -3.65 15.18
C PHE A 80 5.23 -4.58 16.37
N ALA A 81 3.98 -4.70 16.82
CA ALA A 81 3.50 -5.73 17.73
C ALA A 81 2.26 -6.38 17.10
N TYR A 82 2.36 -7.65 16.76
CA TYR A 82 1.28 -8.43 16.17
C TYR A 82 0.43 -9.13 17.25
N ASP A 83 -0.82 -9.45 16.93
CA ASP A 83 -1.77 -10.12 17.83
C ASP A 83 -1.38 -11.57 18.16
N ASP A 84 -0.50 -12.20 17.36
CA ASP A 84 0.10 -13.50 17.63
C ASP A 84 1.35 -13.44 18.54
N GLY A 85 1.72 -12.24 19.02
CA GLY A 85 2.86 -12.00 19.91
C GLY A 85 4.19 -11.75 19.19
N GLU A 86 4.24 -11.87 17.87
CA GLU A 86 5.44 -11.54 17.10
C GLU A 86 5.74 -10.04 17.19
N ARG A 87 7.01 -9.70 17.13
CA ARG A 87 7.52 -8.34 17.08
C ARG A 87 8.45 -8.17 15.90
N ASP A 88 8.41 -7.01 15.27
CA ASP A 88 9.28 -6.68 14.15
C ASP A 88 9.62 -5.20 14.16
N ARG A 89 10.77 -4.85 13.62
CA ARG A 89 11.16 -3.46 13.40
C ARG A 89 11.50 -3.27 11.94
N LYS A 90 10.93 -2.21 11.36
CA LYS A 90 11.21 -1.79 9.99
C LYS A 90 11.65 -0.34 9.99
N THR A 91 12.53 0.01 9.05
CA THR A 91 12.95 1.40 8.88
C THR A 91 12.86 1.80 7.43
N TRP A 92 11.95 2.70 7.13
CA TRP A 92 11.89 3.35 5.83
C TRP A 92 12.92 4.48 5.72
N HIS A 93 13.61 4.52 4.61
CA HIS A 93 14.37 5.68 4.15
C HIS A 93 13.76 6.15 2.82
N LEU A 94 12.91 7.17 2.87
CA LEU A 94 12.26 7.75 1.69
C LEU A 94 13.02 9.02 1.29
N ARG A 95 13.84 8.92 0.25
CA ARG A 95 14.64 10.02 -0.28
C ARG A 95 13.86 10.78 -1.34
N ARG A 96 13.73 12.10 -1.18
CA ARG A 96 13.11 12.97 -2.18
C ARG A 96 13.96 13.02 -3.44
N THR A 97 13.32 12.77 -4.59
CA THR A 97 13.95 12.80 -5.94
C THR A 97 13.41 13.93 -6.80
N GLY A 98 12.32 14.59 -6.36
CA GLY A 98 11.70 15.71 -7.02
C GLY A 98 10.44 16.19 -6.27
N PRO A 99 9.73 17.21 -6.75
CA PRO A 99 8.51 17.68 -6.13
C PRO A 99 7.49 16.52 -5.99
N GLY A 100 7.13 16.18 -4.75
CA GLY A 100 6.20 15.10 -4.44
C GLY A 100 6.65 13.71 -4.92
N ARG A 101 7.93 13.47 -5.18
CA ARG A 101 8.47 12.18 -5.63
C ARG A 101 9.58 11.71 -4.71
N PHE A 102 9.57 10.40 -4.41
CA PHE A 102 10.51 9.75 -3.53
C PHE A 102 10.93 8.38 -4.09
N THR A 103 12.16 7.98 -3.83
CA THR A 103 12.58 6.58 -3.82
C THR A 103 12.79 6.13 -2.40
N GLY A 104 12.54 4.85 -2.11
CA GLY A 104 12.61 4.34 -0.76
C GLY A 104 13.25 2.98 -0.63
N THR A 105 13.87 2.74 0.52
CA THR A 105 14.39 1.43 0.92
C THR A 105 13.84 1.05 2.29
N ARG A 106 13.72 -0.25 2.52
CA ARG A 106 13.38 -0.88 3.79
C ARG A 106 13.99 -2.27 3.81
N GLU A 107 14.21 -2.87 4.98
CA GLU A 107 14.95 -4.12 5.16
C GLU A 107 14.44 -5.29 4.31
N ASP A 108 13.12 -5.36 4.10
CA ASP A 108 12.46 -6.44 3.36
C ASP A 108 12.05 -6.05 1.93
N VAL A 109 12.32 -4.80 1.51
CA VAL A 109 12.00 -4.29 0.17
C VAL A 109 13.03 -4.76 -0.84
N VAL A 110 12.55 -5.32 -1.95
CA VAL A 110 13.37 -5.77 -3.07
C VAL A 110 13.55 -4.61 -4.05
N GLY A 111 14.77 -4.12 -4.16
CA GLY A 111 15.09 -2.93 -4.96
C GLY A 111 14.65 -1.65 -4.26
N GLU A 112 14.07 -0.71 -4.99
CA GLU A 112 13.60 0.57 -4.46
C GLU A 112 12.08 0.70 -4.56
N ALA A 113 11.49 1.23 -3.51
CA ALA A 113 10.11 1.70 -3.52
C ALA A 113 9.98 3.00 -4.33
N GLN A 114 8.80 3.23 -4.91
CA GLN A 114 8.46 4.46 -5.61
C GLN A 114 7.32 5.17 -4.87
N GLY A 115 7.61 6.35 -4.33
CA GLY A 115 6.64 7.22 -3.67
C GLY A 115 6.30 8.42 -4.54
N TYR A 116 5.01 8.80 -4.58
CA TYR A 116 4.60 9.99 -5.33
C TYR A 116 3.29 10.57 -4.83
N GLN A 117 3.20 11.90 -4.94
CA GLN A 117 1.97 12.64 -4.70
C GLN A 117 0.99 12.42 -5.86
N ASP A 118 -0.28 12.12 -5.54
CA ASP A 118 -1.38 11.91 -6.48
C ASP A 118 -2.61 12.70 -5.98
N GLY A 119 -2.70 13.98 -6.36
CA GLY A 119 -3.68 14.90 -5.79
C GLY A 119 -3.48 15.08 -4.29
N ASP A 120 -4.53 14.81 -3.51
CA ASP A 120 -4.53 14.97 -2.05
C ASP A 120 -3.93 13.76 -1.31
N VAL A 121 -3.52 12.71 -2.02
CA VAL A 121 -2.99 11.48 -1.41
C VAL A 121 -1.54 11.23 -1.81
N PHE A 122 -0.83 10.47 -1.00
CA PHE A 122 0.49 9.94 -1.32
C PHE A 122 0.39 8.45 -1.63
N ARG A 123 1.06 8.01 -2.67
CA ARG A 123 1.13 6.61 -3.06
C ARG A 123 2.53 6.07 -2.89
N LEU A 124 2.63 4.82 -2.42
CA LEU A 124 3.89 4.11 -2.29
C LEU A 124 3.76 2.71 -2.90
N GLU A 125 4.63 2.39 -3.84
CA GLU A 125 4.63 1.09 -4.53
C GLU A 125 5.97 0.39 -4.33
N TYR A 126 5.97 -0.86 -3.88
CA TYR A 126 7.20 -1.61 -3.58
C TYR A 126 6.99 -3.12 -3.61
N ASP A 127 8.06 -3.85 -3.84
CA ASP A 127 8.10 -5.30 -3.75
C ASP A 127 8.73 -5.73 -2.42
N VAL A 128 8.12 -6.72 -1.77
CA VAL A 128 8.60 -7.30 -0.50
C VAL A 128 8.87 -8.78 -0.69
N MET A 129 9.95 -9.28 -0.07
CA MET A 129 10.21 -10.69 0.04
C MET A 129 9.63 -11.24 1.33
N LEU A 130 8.47 -11.91 1.23
CA LEU A 130 7.86 -12.59 2.38
C LEU A 130 8.53 -13.95 2.62
N PRO A 131 8.84 -14.32 3.87
CA PRO A 131 9.29 -15.67 4.19
C PRO A 131 8.20 -16.70 3.85
N THR A 132 8.61 -17.89 3.47
CA THR A 132 7.71 -19.02 3.24
C THR A 132 8.24 -20.24 3.98
N GLU A 133 7.38 -21.18 4.36
CA GLU A 133 7.72 -22.38 5.12
C GLU A 133 8.84 -23.22 4.47
N ASN A 134 8.93 -23.19 3.13
CA ASN A 134 9.96 -23.88 2.38
C ASN A 134 11.27 -23.07 2.21
N GLY A 135 11.39 -21.90 2.86
CA GLY A 135 12.59 -21.07 2.87
C GLY A 135 12.89 -20.31 1.55
N ARG A 136 12.10 -20.49 0.49
CA ARG A 136 12.39 -19.85 -0.83
C ARG A 136 12.01 -18.38 -0.90
N GLY A 137 11.20 -17.89 0.03
CA GLY A 137 10.61 -16.54 -0.02
C GLY A 137 9.59 -16.39 -1.15
N ARG A 138 8.69 -15.45 -1.00
CA ARG A 138 7.71 -15.07 -2.01
C ARG A 138 7.74 -13.56 -2.21
N LYS A 139 8.06 -13.14 -3.43
CA LYS A 139 8.01 -11.72 -3.78
C LYS A 139 6.55 -11.30 -4.03
N VAL A 140 6.08 -10.30 -3.29
CA VAL A 140 4.75 -9.70 -3.43
C VAL A 140 4.89 -8.20 -3.66
N ARG A 141 3.92 -7.62 -4.38
CA ARG A 141 3.84 -6.18 -4.65
C ARG A 141 2.84 -5.53 -3.71
N PHE A 142 3.31 -4.55 -2.95
CA PHE A 142 2.46 -3.63 -2.19
C PHE A 142 2.18 -2.36 -2.99
N ARG A 143 0.96 -1.87 -2.89
CA ARG A 143 0.55 -0.54 -3.36
C ARG A 143 -0.26 0.10 -2.27
N ASP A 144 0.29 1.17 -1.71
CA ASP A 144 -0.31 1.93 -0.62
C ASP A 144 -0.93 3.22 -1.13
N VAL A 145 -1.95 3.67 -0.44
CA VAL A 145 -2.49 5.02 -0.51
C VAL A 145 -2.60 5.58 0.90
N LEU A 146 -1.92 6.70 1.14
CA LEU A 146 -1.97 7.45 2.39
C LEU A 146 -2.76 8.74 2.18
N ALA A 147 -3.69 9.03 3.09
CA ALA A 147 -4.54 10.21 3.04
C ALA A 147 -4.76 10.76 4.44
N LEU A 148 -4.97 12.07 4.57
CA LEU A 148 -5.41 12.67 5.83
C LEU A 148 -6.91 12.46 6.02
N ARG A 149 -7.32 12.20 7.26
CA ARG A 149 -8.69 12.30 7.73
C ARG A 149 -8.95 13.74 8.26
N ALA A 150 -10.21 14.13 8.38
CA ALA A 150 -10.56 15.49 8.82
C ALA A 150 -10.08 15.85 10.24
N ASP A 151 -9.90 14.86 11.10
CA ASP A 151 -9.36 15.01 12.46
C ASP A 151 -7.81 15.06 12.52
N GLY A 152 -7.16 14.87 11.38
CA GLY A 152 -5.70 14.91 11.28
C GLY A 152 -5.01 13.55 11.35
N ASP A 153 -5.74 12.47 11.63
CA ASP A 153 -5.21 11.12 11.52
C ASP A 153 -4.88 10.76 10.07
N ILE A 154 -4.00 9.79 9.90
CA ILE A 154 -3.60 9.31 8.57
C ILE A 154 -4.25 7.96 8.33
N LEU A 155 -4.92 7.84 7.20
CA LEU A 155 -5.45 6.58 6.69
C LEU A 155 -4.43 5.98 5.72
N ASN A 156 -4.07 4.71 5.90
CA ASN A 156 -3.32 3.97 4.90
C ASN A 156 -4.07 2.68 4.53
N ASN A 157 -4.36 2.54 3.25
CA ASN A 157 -4.87 1.32 2.67
C ASN A 157 -3.86 0.79 1.65
N ALA A 158 -3.60 -0.52 1.70
CA ALA A 158 -2.72 -1.17 0.74
C ALA A 158 -3.39 -2.37 0.07
N THR A 159 -3.04 -2.60 -1.19
CA THR A 159 -3.27 -3.88 -1.86
C THR A 159 -1.99 -4.67 -1.95
N VAL A 160 -2.08 -5.98 -1.71
CA VAL A 160 -0.97 -6.93 -1.85
C VAL A 160 -1.23 -7.78 -3.08
N GLY A 161 -0.31 -7.75 -4.03
CA GLY A 161 -0.38 -8.46 -5.30
C GLY A 161 0.69 -9.54 -5.44
N TRP A 162 0.34 -10.63 -6.11
CA TRP A 162 1.26 -11.70 -6.51
C TRP A 162 0.96 -12.11 -7.95
N TYR A 163 1.98 -12.06 -8.83
CA TYR A 163 1.81 -12.30 -10.27
C TYR A 163 0.63 -11.55 -10.92
N GLY A 164 0.39 -10.29 -10.49
CA GLY A 164 -0.70 -9.46 -11.01
C GLY A 164 -2.06 -9.69 -10.34
N PHE A 165 -2.23 -10.73 -9.54
CA PHE A 165 -3.47 -11.00 -8.80
C PHE A 165 -3.41 -10.40 -7.40
N ARG A 166 -4.54 -9.85 -6.91
CA ARG A 166 -4.66 -9.41 -5.52
C ARG A 166 -4.74 -10.64 -4.62
N VAL A 167 -3.83 -10.74 -3.65
CA VAL A 167 -3.76 -11.83 -2.68
C VAL A 167 -4.04 -11.37 -1.24
N GLY A 168 -4.09 -10.06 -1.02
CA GLY A 168 -4.39 -9.50 0.29
C GLY A 168 -4.57 -8.00 0.27
N SER A 169 -4.79 -7.44 1.45
CA SER A 169 -4.88 -6.00 1.72
C SER A 169 -4.42 -5.69 3.12
N VAL A 170 -3.96 -4.45 3.32
CA VAL A 170 -3.72 -3.86 4.63
C VAL A 170 -4.62 -2.64 4.77
N SER A 171 -5.15 -2.42 5.94
CA SER A 171 -5.85 -1.19 6.30
C SER A 171 -5.40 -0.77 7.69
N LEU A 172 -4.97 0.47 7.85
CA LEU A 172 -4.55 1.00 9.13
C LEU A 172 -4.88 2.49 9.27
N VAL A 173 -4.95 2.93 10.51
CA VAL A 173 -5.05 4.34 10.92
C VAL A 173 -3.80 4.67 11.72
N ILE A 174 -3.17 5.80 11.41
CA ILE A 174 -2.03 6.36 12.16
C ILE A 174 -2.56 7.56 12.94
N GLU A 175 -2.59 7.44 14.25
CA GLU A 175 -2.96 8.49 15.20
C GLU A 175 -1.68 9.26 15.58
N ARG A 176 -1.66 10.56 15.38
CA ARG A 176 -0.52 11.42 15.74
C ARG A 176 -0.59 11.78 17.23
N GLU A 177 0.56 11.76 17.91
CA GLU A 177 0.69 12.19 19.31
C GLU A 177 0.87 13.70 19.43
#